data_0d037a8ce030e61e1f6167e4981d9549
#
_entry.id   0d037a8ce030e61e1f6167e4981d9549
#
_cell.length_a   1.000
_cell.length_b   1.000
_cell.length_c   1.000
_cell.angle_alpha   90.00
_cell.angle_beta   90.00
_cell.angle_gamma   90.00
#
_symmetry.space_group_name_H-M   'P 1'
#
loop_
_entity.id
_entity.type
_entity.pdbx_description
1 polymer ?
#
loop_
_entity_poly.entity_id
_entity_poly.type
_entity_poly.pdbx_seq_one_letter_code
_entity_poly.pdbx_strand_id
1 'polypeptide(L)'
;MYASPTVVLILMLLAQCGYGICYACSPALYADTAVYAKWKSGKDSTGFIMGLQTVPLKVAVMVKSVLLNMCLGLAGYDLFRDIITAGSKAKDFSYVAELPASLQQGVCGAFCLWPGIFLLAGFFILLFGYKLTKEKVDEYQAEIDARG
;
A
#
# COMPACT_ATOMS: atom_id res chain seq x y z
N MET A 1 26.92 1.90 2.51
CA MET A 1 26.62 3.32 2.78
C MET A 1 25.30 3.33 3.56
N TYR A 2 25.37 3.25 4.87
CA TYR A 2 24.17 3.27 5.71
C TYR A 2 23.77 4.74 5.87
N ALA A 3 22.58 5.08 5.41
CA ALA A 3 22.01 6.39 5.71
C ALA A 3 21.95 6.58 7.23
N SER A 4 22.25 7.78 7.71
CA SER A 4 22.16 8.06 9.14
C SER A 4 20.75 7.70 9.64
N PRO A 5 20.58 7.14 10.84
CA PRO A 5 19.27 6.75 11.36
C PRO A 5 18.25 7.89 11.31
N THR A 6 18.70 9.12 11.43
CA THR A 6 17.86 10.32 11.31
C THR A 6 17.25 10.47 9.91
N VAL A 7 18.04 10.22 8.85
CA VAL A 7 17.53 10.29 7.46
C VAL A 7 16.47 9.22 7.22
N VAL A 8 16.72 8.01 7.72
CA VAL A 8 15.74 6.90 7.61
C VAL A 8 14.43 7.24 8.31
N LEU A 9 14.52 7.82 9.52
CA LEU A 9 13.34 8.24 10.27
C LEU A 9 12.53 9.32 9.53
N ILE A 10 13.19 10.33 8.97
CA ILE A 10 12.55 11.39 8.20
C ILE A 10 11.85 10.80 6.97
N LEU A 11 12.53 9.92 6.23
CA LEU A 11 11.94 9.27 5.05
C LEU A 11 10.74 8.38 5.41
N MET A 12 10.82 7.65 6.52
CA MET A 12 9.68 6.87 7.02
C MET A 12 8.50 7.75 7.41
N LEU A 13 8.77 8.89 8.04
CA LEU A 13 7.72 9.84 8.45
C LEU A 13 7.02 10.44 7.21
N LEU A 14 7.77 10.83 6.20
CA LEU A 14 7.23 11.31 4.92
C LEU A 14 6.41 10.23 4.22
N ALA A 15 6.88 8.99 4.20
CA ALA A 15 6.15 7.86 3.62
C ALA A 15 4.82 7.61 4.35
N GLN A 16 4.79 7.71 5.68
CA GLN A 16 3.56 7.56 6.47
C GLN A 16 2.57 8.70 6.24
N CYS A 17 3.04 9.93 6.08
CA CYS A 17 2.17 11.04 5.70
C CYS A 17 1.52 10.80 4.33
N GLY A 18 2.31 10.38 3.34
CA GLY A 18 1.79 10.03 2.01
C GLY A 18 0.76 8.89 2.06
N TYR A 19 1.03 7.84 2.84
CA TYR A 19 0.09 6.75 3.05
C TYR A 19 -1.22 7.23 3.70
N GLY A 20 -1.14 8.09 4.71
CA GLY A 20 -2.31 8.66 5.38
C GLY A 20 -3.21 9.45 4.42
N ILE A 21 -2.63 10.25 3.55
CA ILE A 21 -3.36 11.02 2.52
C ILE A 21 -4.06 10.06 1.54
N CYS A 22 -3.35 9.07 1.01
CA CYS A 22 -3.93 8.08 0.09
C CYS A 22 -5.07 7.29 0.75
N TYR A 23 -4.91 6.92 2.02
CA TYR A 23 -5.94 6.20 2.78
C TYR A 23 -7.19 7.06 2.99
N ALA A 24 -7.02 8.34 3.31
CA ALA A 24 -8.13 9.28 3.49
C ALA A 24 -8.89 9.58 2.19
N CYS A 25 -8.18 9.63 1.05
CA CYS A 25 -8.80 9.88 -0.27
C CYS A 25 -9.48 8.63 -0.86
N SER A 26 -9.13 7.43 -0.42
CA SER A 26 -9.65 6.19 -0.97
C SER A 26 -11.19 6.10 -0.95
N PRO A 27 -11.92 6.39 0.15
CA PRO A 27 -13.38 6.34 0.16
C PRO A 27 -14.02 7.28 -0.86
N ALA A 28 -13.44 8.46 -1.09
CA ALA A 28 -13.94 9.42 -2.06
C ALA A 28 -13.88 8.84 -3.49
N LEU A 29 -12.79 8.20 -3.87
CA LEU A 29 -12.66 7.54 -5.17
C LEU A 29 -13.71 6.45 -5.39
N TYR A 30 -14.04 5.68 -4.36
CA TYR A 30 -15.10 4.67 -4.43
C TYR A 30 -16.49 5.31 -4.51
N ALA A 31 -16.72 6.43 -3.82
CA ALA A 31 -17.97 7.17 -3.90
C ALA A 31 -18.19 7.73 -5.31
N ASP A 32 -17.19 8.36 -5.93
CA ASP A 32 -17.24 8.87 -7.30
C ASP A 32 -17.50 7.73 -8.30
N THR A 33 -16.88 6.57 -8.10
CA THR A 33 -17.12 5.38 -8.91
C THR A 33 -18.56 4.87 -8.75
N ALA A 34 -19.14 4.97 -7.56
CA ALA A 34 -20.53 4.59 -7.31
C ALA A 34 -21.51 5.50 -8.03
N VAL A 35 -21.27 6.81 -8.06
CA VAL A 35 -22.05 7.78 -8.84
C VAL A 35 -22.02 7.43 -10.33
N TYR A 36 -20.82 7.18 -10.86
CA TYR A 36 -20.68 6.77 -12.26
C TYR A 36 -21.42 5.47 -12.58
N ALA A 37 -21.33 4.48 -11.70
CA ALA A 37 -22.01 3.20 -11.88
C ALA A 37 -23.54 3.36 -11.86
N LYS A 38 -24.09 4.19 -10.97
CA LYS A 38 -25.51 4.53 -10.89
C LYS A 38 -25.97 5.25 -12.15
N TRP A 39 -25.22 6.23 -12.63
CA TRP A 39 -25.50 6.94 -13.87
C TRP A 39 -25.58 6.00 -15.07
N LYS A 40 -24.62 5.07 -15.19
CA LYS A 40 -24.51 4.15 -16.31
C LYS A 40 -25.54 3.01 -16.28
N SER A 41 -25.82 2.44 -15.12
CA SER A 41 -26.68 1.25 -14.97
C SER A 41 -28.14 1.59 -14.63
N GLY A 42 -28.43 2.81 -14.18
CA GLY A 42 -29.73 3.22 -13.65
C GLY A 42 -30.11 2.56 -12.33
N LYS A 43 -29.22 1.74 -11.74
CA LYS A 43 -29.46 1.03 -10.48
C LYS A 43 -28.53 1.55 -9.39
N ASP A 44 -29.05 1.71 -8.19
CA ASP A 44 -28.23 2.10 -7.03
C ASP A 44 -27.43 0.88 -6.55
N SER A 45 -26.12 0.90 -6.83
CA SER A 45 -25.15 -0.11 -6.40
C SER A 45 -24.17 0.44 -5.38
N THR A 46 -24.45 1.59 -4.79
CA THR A 46 -23.52 2.32 -3.90
C THR A 46 -23.03 1.44 -2.75
N GLY A 47 -23.93 0.72 -2.07
CA GLY A 47 -23.57 -0.16 -0.97
C GLY A 47 -22.61 -1.29 -1.38
N PHE A 48 -22.82 -1.88 -2.55
CA PHE A 48 -21.95 -2.92 -3.09
C PHE A 48 -20.55 -2.35 -3.41
N ILE A 49 -20.47 -1.23 -4.10
CA ILE A 49 -19.21 -0.60 -4.51
C ILE A 49 -18.41 -0.15 -3.29
N MET A 50 -19.07 0.46 -2.29
CA MET A 50 -18.42 0.84 -1.03
C MET A 50 -17.94 -0.39 -0.24
N GLY A 51 -18.68 -1.48 -0.26
CA GLY A 51 -18.26 -2.76 0.33
C GLY A 51 -17.03 -3.37 -0.36
N LEU A 52 -16.90 -3.21 -1.66
CA LEU A 52 -15.73 -3.66 -2.42
C LEU A 52 -14.43 -2.99 -2.00
N GLN A 53 -14.47 -1.82 -1.37
CA GLN A 53 -13.28 -1.11 -0.89
C GLN A 53 -12.40 -1.99 0.03
N THR A 54 -13.01 -2.88 0.80
CA THR A 54 -12.30 -3.73 1.75
C THR A 54 -11.58 -4.91 1.09
N VAL A 55 -12.00 -5.34 -0.09
CA VAL A 55 -11.46 -6.50 -0.78
C VAL A 55 -10.01 -6.27 -1.25
N PRO A 56 -9.69 -5.20 -1.98
CA PRO A 56 -8.31 -4.92 -2.37
C PRO A 56 -7.36 -4.80 -1.17
N LEU A 57 -7.85 -4.22 -0.06
CA LEU A 57 -7.05 -4.10 1.16
C LEU A 57 -6.67 -5.47 1.73
N LYS A 58 -7.63 -6.40 1.82
CA LYS A 58 -7.38 -7.76 2.31
C LYS A 58 -6.45 -8.54 1.38
N VAL A 59 -6.66 -8.43 0.07
CA VAL A 59 -5.78 -9.05 -0.94
C VAL A 59 -4.37 -8.48 -0.83
N ALA A 60 -4.20 -7.17 -0.67
CA ALA A 60 -2.89 -6.54 -0.51
C ALA A 60 -2.14 -7.05 0.73
N VAL A 61 -2.85 -7.26 1.86
CA VAL A 61 -2.25 -7.83 3.08
C VAL A 61 -1.78 -9.26 2.85
N MET A 62 -2.56 -10.08 2.15
CA MET A 62 -2.16 -11.46 1.81
C MET A 62 -0.93 -11.49 0.89
N VAL A 63 -0.94 -10.70 -0.18
CA VAL A 63 0.17 -10.59 -1.12
C VAL A 63 1.43 -10.09 -0.42
N LYS A 64 1.30 -9.06 0.43
CA LYS A 64 2.42 -8.55 1.24
C LYS A 64 3.05 -9.65 2.09
N SER A 65 2.26 -10.46 2.76
CA SER A 65 2.76 -11.54 3.63
C SER A 65 3.53 -12.60 2.83
N VAL A 66 3.01 -13.00 1.68
CA VAL A 66 3.67 -13.98 0.80
C VAL A 66 4.99 -13.42 0.27
N LEU A 67 4.99 -12.18 -0.24
CA LEU A 67 6.20 -11.53 -0.76
C LEU A 67 7.27 -11.36 0.32
N LEU A 68 6.87 -10.94 1.52
CA LEU A 68 7.78 -10.77 2.63
C LEU A 68 8.46 -12.10 3.00
N ASN A 69 7.67 -13.16 3.18
CA ASN A 69 8.19 -14.49 3.49
C ASN A 69 9.11 -15.02 2.39
N MET A 70 8.73 -14.82 1.13
CA MET A 70 9.57 -15.23 0.01
C MET A 70 10.90 -14.46 -0.03
N CYS A 71 10.89 -13.15 0.14
CA CYS A 71 12.10 -12.34 0.17
C CYS A 71 13.03 -12.71 1.35
N LEU A 72 12.46 -12.93 2.52
CA LEU A 72 13.22 -13.32 3.71
C LEU A 72 13.77 -14.74 3.59
N GLY A 73 13.00 -15.69 3.06
CA GLY A 73 13.45 -17.05 2.80
C GLY A 73 14.62 -17.08 1.81
N LEU A 74 14.53 -16.36 0.69
CA LEU A 74 15.61 -16.23 -0.30
C LEU A 74 16.86 -15.55 0.27
N ALA A 75 16.68 -14.63 1.21
CA ALA A 75 17.80 -13.95 1.89
C ALA A 75 18.47 -14.81 2.98
N GLY A 76 17.93 -16.00 3.27
CA GLY A 76 18.48 -16.91 4.29
C GLY A 76 18.07 -16.56 5.72
N TYR A 77 16.95 -15.88 5.91
CA TYR A 77 16.46 -15.48 7.23
C TYR A 77 16.31 -16.66 8.20
N ASP A 78 15.89 -17.82 7.72
CA ASP A 78 15.65 -19.01 8.56
C ASP A 78 16.94 -19.50 9.24
N LEU A 79 18.11 -19.30 8.61
CA LEU A 79 19.41 -19.66 9.18
C LEU A 79 19.80 -18.79 10.38
N PHE A 80 19.31 -17.57 10.45
CA PHE A 80 19.63 -16.57 11.48
C PHE A 80 18.47 -16.26 12.41
N ARG A 81 17.33 -16.94 12.23
CA ARG A 81 16.10 -16.69 12.97
C ARG A 81 16.27 -16.73 14.48
N ASP A 82 17.03 -17.70 14.99
CA ASP A 82 17.21 -17.87 16.43
C ASP A 82 18.05 -16.73 17.02
N ILE A 83 19.11 -16.30 16.31
CA ILE A 83 19.94 -15.16 16.71
C ILE A 83 19.14 -13.86 16.72
N ILE A 84 18.34 -13.63 15.66
CA ILE A 84 17.49 -12.45 15.54
C ILE A 84 16.43 -12.43 16.63
N THR A 85 15.82 -13.58 16.92
CA THR A 85 14.77 -13.69 17.92
C THR A 85 15.33 -13.49 19.34
N ALA A 86 16.50 -14.04 19.63
CA ALA A 86 17.18 -13.86 20.92
C ALA A 86 17.59 -12.40 21.14
N GLY A 87 18.24 -11.78 20.15
CA GLY A 87 18.67 -10.38 20.22
C GLY A 87 17.48 -9.42 20.34
N SER A 88 16.40 -9.66 19.59
CA SER A 88 15.19 -8.85 19.68
C SER A 88 14.52 -8.92 21.05
N LYS A 89 14.50 -10.09 21.70
CA LYS A 89 13.99 -10.26 23.07
C LYS A 89 14.87 -9.55 24.11
N ALA A 90 16.18 -9.60 23.92
CA ALA A 90 17.14 -8.95 24.80
C ALA A 90 17.22 -7.42 24.58
N LYS A 91 16.58 -6.90 23.52
CA LYS A 91 16.73 -5.51 23.05
C LYS A 91 18.20 -5.13 22.76
N ASP A 92 19.02 -6.12 22.48
CA ASP A 92 20.39 -5.95 22.05
C ASP A 92 20.46 -6.12 20.55
N PHE A 93 20.85 -5.07 19.83
CA PHE A 93 20.90 -5.03 18.37
C PHE A 93 22.36 -5.13 17.84
N SER A 94 23.33 -5.46 18.69
CA SER A 94 24.73 -5.62 18.28
C SER A 94 24.92 -6.71 17.23
N TYR A 95 24.09 -7.76 17.28
CA TYR A 95 24.09 -8.86 16.30
C TYR A 95 23.79 -8.43 14.87
N VAL A 96 23.16 -7.28 14.67
CA VAL A 96 22.79 -6.78 13.32
C VAL A 96 24.04 -6.54 12.47
N ALA A 97 25.15 -6.14 13.10
CA ALA A 97 26.42 -5.91 12.40
C ALA A 97 27.08 -7.24 11.93
N GLU A 98 26.74 -8.34 12.56
CA GLU A 98 27.28 -9.67 12.25
C GLU A 98 26.45 -10.42 11.19
N LEU A 99 25.25 -9.90 10.86
CA LEU A 99 24.40 -10.52 9.85
C LEU A 99 24.97 -10.35 8.44
N PRO A 100 24.86 -11.39 7.59
CA PRO A 100 25.31 -11.33 6.21
C PRO A 100 24.72 -10.16 5.44
N ALA A 101 25.50 -9.57 4.57
CA ALA A 101 25.04 -8.45 3.71
C ALA A 101 23.84 -8.85 2.83
N SER A 102 23.76 -10.13 2.42
CA SER A 102 22.63 -10.67 1.66
C SER A 102 21.31 -10.57 2.43
N LEU A 103 21.33 -10.89 3.72
CA LEU A 103 20.15 -10.80 4.58
C LEU A 103 19.74 -9.34 4.80
N GLN A 104 20.70 -8.45 5.06
CA GLN A 104 20.44 -7.02 5.21
C GLN A 104 19.83 -6.41 3.92
N GLN A 105 20.37 -6.78 2.76
CA GLN A 105 19.85 -6.35 1.47
C GLN A 105 18.46 -6.94 1.19
N GLY A 106 18.22 -8.21 1.53
CA GLY A 106 16.93 -8.86 1.38
C GLY A 106 15.83 -8.19 2.20
N VAL A 107 16.14 -7.86 3.47
CA VAL A 107 15.21 -7.12 4.35
C VAL A 107 14.97 -5.71 3.80
N CYS A 108 16.01 -4.99 3.41
CA CYS A 108 15.88 -3.65 2.85
C CYS A 108 15.07 -3.66 1.53
N GLY A 109 15.29 -4.67 0.67
CA GLY A 109 14.51 -4.88 -0.54
C GLY A 109 13.04 -5.14 -0.27
N ALA A 110 12.74 -6.00 0.70
CA ALA A 110 11.37 -6.34 1.08
C ALA A 110 10.59 -5.15 1.64
N PHE A 111 11.23 -4.28 2.42
CA PHE A 111 10.56 -3.15 3.07
C PHE A 111 10.59 -1.84 2.29
N CYS A 112 11.57 -1.64 1.41
CA CYS A 112 11.74 -0.38 0.69
C CYS A 112 11.50 -0.54 -0.82
N LEU A 113 12.15 -1.50 -1.46
CA LEU A 113 12.18 -1.60 -2.91
C LEU A 113 10.82 -2.09 -3.46
N TRP A 114 10.32 -3.21 -2.97
CA TRP A 114 9.07 -3.78 -3.46
C TRP A 114 7.85 -2.87 -3.21
N PRO A 115 7.64 -2.34 -2.01
CA PRO A 115 6.55 -1.38 -1.79
C PRO A 115 6.67 -0.14 -2.68
N GLY A 116 7.90 0.36 -2.90
CA GLY A 116 8.15 1.50 -3.79
C GLY A 116 7.73 1.22 -5.24
N ILE A 117 8.09 0.06 -5.78
CA ILE A 117 7.70 -0.35 -7.14
C ILE A 117 6.17 -0.45 -7.26
N PHE A 118 5.49 -1.10 -6.30
CA PHE A 118 4.04 -1.24 -6.32
C PHE A 118 3.32 0.11 -6.20
N LEU A 119 3.83 1.03 -5.38
CA LEU A 119 3.28 2.38 -5.25
C LEU A 119 3.44 3.17 -6.55
N LEU A 120 4.59 3.09 -7.21
CA LEU A 120 4.81 3.73 -8.53
C LEU A 120 3.89 3.12 -9.58
N ALA A 121 3.77 1.80 -9.64
CA ALA A 121 2.84 1.15 -10.56
C ALA A 121 1.40 1.57 -10.31
N GLY A 122 0.95 1.61 -9.06
CA GLY A 122 -0.38 2.09 -8.67
C GLY A 122 -0.60 3.55 -9.05
N PHE A 123 0.39 4.41 -8.85
CA PHE A 123 0.35 5.80 -9.26
C PHE A 123 0.13 5.95 -10.78
N PHE A 124 0.88 5.22 -11.60
CA PHE A 124 0.71 5.27 -13.05
C PHE A 124 -0.65 4.73 -13.49
N ILE A 125 -1.13 3.64 -12.88
CA ILE A 125 -2.45 3.08 -13.17
C ILE A 125 -3.54 4.12 -12.85
N LEU A 126 -3.46 4.81 -11.73
CA LEU A 126 -4.41 5.87 -11.39
C LEU A 126 -4.29 7.06 -12.31
N LEU A 127 -3.07 7.50 -12.63
CA LEU A 127 -2.82 8.67 -13.49
C LEU A 127 -3.41 8.47 -14.90
N PHE A 128 -3.24 7.29 -15.47
CA PHE A 128 -3.71 7.00 -16.84
C PHE A 128 -5.09 6.37 -16.89
N GLY A 129 -5.49 5.64 -15.87
CA GLY A 129 -6.75 4.90 -15.81
C GLY A 129 -7.92 5.70 -15.22
N TYR A 130 -7.65 6.56 -14.24
CA TYR A 130 -8.69 7.31 -13.57
C TYR A 130 -9.00 8.61 -14.32
N LYS A 131 -10.13 8.61 -15.03
CA LYS A 131 -10.60 9.74 -15.86
C LYS A 131 -11.81 10.48 -15.26
N LEU A 132 -12.23 10.10 -14.06
CA LEU A 132 -13.35 10.75 -13.37
C LEU A 132 -12.83 12.04 -12.71
N THR A 133 -13.09 13.17 -13.35
CA THR A 133 -12.89 14.50 -12.74
C THR A 133 -14.10 14.87 -11.90
N LYS A 134 -13.90 15.74 -10.91
CA LYS A 134 -15.00 16.22 -10.06
C LYS A 134 -16.14 16.82 -10.89
N GLU A 135 -15.83 17.59 -11.91
CA GLU A 135 -16.81 18.18 -12.83
C GLU A 135 -17.70 17.15 -13.49
N LYS A 136 -17.12 16.03 -13.96
CA LYS A 136 -17.88 14.91 -14.53
C LYS A 136 -18.74 14.18 -13.52
N VAL A 137 -18.27 14.04 -12.29
CA VAL A 137 -19.06 13.40 -11.22
C VAL A 137 -20.25 14.26 -10.87
N ASP A 138 -20.07 15.58 -10.78
CA ASP A 138 -21.14 16.54 -10.52
C ASP A 138 -22.17 16.56 -11.67
N GLU A 139 -21.71 16.46 -12.94
CA GLU A 139 -22.57 16.35 -14.13
C GLU A 139 -23.40 15.05 -14.09
N TYR A 140 -22.77 13.92 -13.79
CA TYR A 140 -23.48 12.62 -13.66
C TYR A 140 -24.48 12.63 -12.51
N GLN A 141 -24.17 13.27 -11.41
CA GLN A 141 -25.09 13.41 -10.29
C GLN A 141 -26.33 14.26 -10.69
N ALA A 142 -26.11 15.39 -11.36
CA ALA A 142 -27.19 16.23 -11.86
C ALA A 142 -28.09 15.50 -12.86
N GLU A 143 -27.53 14.69 -13.75
CA GLU A 143 -28.30 13.86 -14.67
C GLU A 143 -29.10 12.75 -13.96
N ILE A 144 -28.55 12.16 -12.88
CA ILE A 144 -29.29 11.17 -12.07
C ILE A 144 -30.48 11.84 -11.41
N ASP A 145 -30.30 13.03 -10.83
CA ASP A 145 -31.34 13.77 -10.14
C ASP A 145 -32.44 14.25 -11.11
N ALA A 146 -32.08 14.51 -12.38
CA ALA A 146 -33.04 14.84 -13.42
C ALA A 146 -33.88 13.65 -13.95
N ARG A 147 -33.39 12.40 -13.75
CA ARG A 147 -34.07 11.18 -14.16
C ARG A 147 -35.02 10.60 -13.09
N GLY A 148 -34.80 11.02 -11.82
CA GLY A 148 -35.47 10.50 -10.64
C GLY A 148 -36.78 11.03 -10.36
#